data_634ccac0e3a4c3cdd73ccfd2eefaec07
#
_entry.id   634ccac0e3a4c3cdd73ccfd2eefaec07
#
_cell.length_a   1.000
_cell.length_b   1.000
_cell.length_c   1.000
_cell.angle_alpha   90.00
_cell.angle_beta   90.00
_cell.angle_gamma   90.00
#
_symmetry.space_group_name_H-M   'P 1'
#
loop_
_entity.id
_entity.type
_entity.pdbx_description
1 polymer ?
#
loop_
_entity_poly.entity_id
_entity_poly.type
_entity_poly.pdbx_seq_one_letter_code
_entity_poly.pdbx_strand_id
1 'polypeptide(L)'
;MMPMLAERGDAVDATLTVAADNANVSTDGKLNIIGVFQEFTPQRFPAMVPQIALVISWDAEPVEFGSQKDVHISFMGPDPDERLSLPPVQLTIPEAPRPGERAIVHQILNIQGLPLLRSGPHAFFVVVGGETKARVPLYVREATEEQKKEASS
;
A
#
# COMPACT_ATOMS: atom_id res chain seq x y z
N MET A 1 4.05 10.83 33.83
CA MET A 1 4.87 10.04 33.06
C MET A 1 4.20 9.59 31.75
N MET A 2 4.67 10.03 30.64
CA MET A 2 4.05 9.75 29.37
C MET A 2 5.01 9.10 28.38
N PRO A 3 5.97 8.28 28.85
CA PRO A 3 6.89 7.67 27.88
C PRO A 3 6.16 6.83 26.85
N MET A 4 5.07 6.18 27.24
CA MET A 4 4.29 5.39 26.29
C MET A 4 3.69 6.23 25.18
N LEU A 5 3.17 7.41 25.52
CA LEU A 5 2.61 8.30 24.48
C LEU A 5 3.71 8.86 23.60
N ALA A 6 4.86 9.18 24.17
CA ALA A 6 5.98 9.68 23.39
C ALA A 6 6.56 8.62 22.46
N GLU A 7 6.56 7.36 22.89
CA GLU A 7 7.09 6.25 22.11
C GLU A 7 6.11 5.70 21.07
N ARG A 8 4.86 6.05 21.22
CA ARG A 8 3.80 5.52 20.39
C ARG A 8 3.85 5.99 18.96
N GLY A 9 4.61 7.05 18.69
CA GLY A 9 4.65 7.64 17.37
C GLY A 9 3.43 8.50 17.13
N ASP A 10 2.66 8.20 16.11
CA ASP A 10 1.46 8.95 15.80
C ASP A 10 0.21 8.11 16.05
N ALA A 11 -0.95 8.77 16.04
CA ALA A 11 -2.24 8.15 16.31
C ALA A 11 -3.03 7.93 15.02
N VAL A 12 -2.34 7.46 13.98
CA VAL A 12 -2.97 7.06 12.73
C VAL A 12 -2.75 5.55 12.53
N ASP A 13 -3.79 4.88 12.09
CA ASP A 13 -3.77 3.44 11.86
C ASP A 13 -4.22 3.14 10.44
N ALA A 14 -3.59 2.15 9.82
CA ALA A 14 -4.02 1.64 8.52
C ALA A 14 -5.03 0.52 8.77
N THR A 15 -6.30 0.77 8.47
CA THR A 15 -7.38 -0.18 8.73
C THR A 15 -7.70 -1.06 7.55
N LEU A 16 -7.29 -0.66 6.35
CA LEU A 16 -7.41 -1.44 5.13
C LEU A 16 -6.19 -1.14 4.28
N THR A 17 -5.51 -2.17 3.80
CA THR A 17 -4.37 -2.00 2.89
C THR A 17 -4.37 -3.16 1.91
N VAL A 18 -4.55 -2.86 0.63
CA VAL A 18 -4.59 -3.88 -0.42
C VAL A 18 -3.90 -3.37 -1.69
N ALA A 19 -3.45 -4.31 -2.51
CA ALA A 19 -3.03 -4.05 -3.87
C ALA A 19 -4.16 -4.47 -4.81
N ALA A 20 -4.43 -3.66 -5.81
CA ALA A 20 -5.54 -3.91 -6.72
C ALA A 20 -5.20 -3.41 -8.13
N ASP A 21 -6.02 -3.79 -9.09
CA ASP A 21 -5.87 -3.28 -10.46
C ASP A 21 -6.22 -1.81 -10.55
N ASN A 22 -7.26 -1.40 -9.86
CA ASN A 22 -7.74 -0.03 -9.89
C ASN A 22 -8.55 0.30 -8.64
N ALA A 23 -8.61 1.58 -8.31
CA ALA A 23 -9.40 2.05 -7.20
C ALA A 23 -9.75 3.52 -7.39
N ASN A 24 -10.87 3.93 -6.81
CA ASN A 24 -11.26 5.33 -6.78
C ASN A 24 -12.12 5.62 -5.56
N VAL A 25 -12.32 6.90 -5.29
CA VAL A 25 -13.24 7.35 -4.25
C VAL A 25 -14.39 8.06 -4.96
N SER A 26 -15.60 7.62 -4.71
CA SER A 26 -16.78 8.21 -5.34
C SER A 26 -17.10 9.56 -4.70
N THR A 27 -18.00 10.31 -5.36
CA THR A 27 -18.35 11.65 -4.89
C THR A 27 -18.98 11.66 -3.50
N ASP A 28 -19.58 10.54 -3.09
CA ASP A 28 -20.14 10.40 -1.75
C ASP A 28 -19.14 9.85 -0.73
N GLY A 29 -17.86 9.77 -1.10
CA GLY A 29 -16.78 9.37 -0.18
C GLY A 29 -16.56 7.88 -0.05
N LYS A 30 -17.23 7.07 -0.83
CA LYS A 30 -17.06 5.62 -0.77
C LYS A 30 -15.86 5.16 -1.58
N LEU A 31 -15.13 4.22 -1.00
CA LEU A 31 -13.96 3.63 -1.64
C LEU A 31 -14.40 2.48 -2.52
N ASN A 32 -13.98 2.52 -3.79
CA ASN A 32 -14.25 1.46 -4.76
C ASN A 32 -12.93 0.83 -5.17
N ILE A 33 -12.84 -0.48 -5.05
CA ILE A 33 -11.62 -1.24 -5.35
C ILE A 33 -11.98 -2.34 -6.33
N ILE A 34 -11.24 -2.42 -7.42
CA ILE A 34 -11.47 -3.39 -8.48
C ILE A 34 -10.22 -4.25 -8.64
N GLY A 35 -10.40 -5.57 -8.56
CA GLY A 35 -9.32 -6.51 -8.83
C GLY A 35 -8.26 -6.55 -7.74
N VAL A 36 -8.67 -6.84 -6.50
CA VAL A 36 -7.70 -7.06 -5.42
C VAL A 36 -6.90 -8.31 -5.71
N PHE A 37 -5.58 -8.21 -5.62
CA PHE A 37 -4.72 -9.36 -5.88
C PHE A 37 -3.56 -9.40 -4.90
N GLN A 38 -3.05 -10.62 -4.68
CA GLN A 38 -1.88 -10.89 -3.85
C GLN A 38 -0.85 -11.71 -4.61
N GLU A 39 -1.08 -11.95 -5.89
CA GLU A 39 -0.24 -12.81 -6.70
C GLU A 39 -0.09 -12.22 -8.08
N PHE A 40 1.11 -12.31 -8.63
CA PHE A 40 1.41 -11.88 -9.99
C PHE A 40 2.24 -12.96 -10.68
N THR A 41 1.84 -13.32 -11.90
CA THR A 41 2.44 -14.45 -12.60
C THR A 41 2.98 -14.02 -13.95
N PRO A 42 4.21 -13.44 -13.99
CA PRO A 42 4.81 -13.07 -15.26
C PRO A 42 5.28 -14.30 -16.03
N GLN A 43 5.39 -14.16 -17.33
CA GLN A 43 5.84 -15.25 -18.18
C GLN A 43 7.33 -15.51 -18.08
N ARG A 44 8.11 -14.47 -17.78
CA ARG A 44 9.57 -14.56 -17.65
C ARG A 44 10.10 -13.39 -16.83
N PHE A 45 11.35 -13.48 -16.42
CA PHE A 45 12.05 -12.43 -15.68
C PHE A 45 13.21 -11.87 -16.49
N PRO A 46 13.60 -10.61 -16.30
CA PRO A 46 12.92 -9.64 -15.43
C PRO A 46 11.55 -9.27 -15.99
N ALA A 47 10.64 -9.00 -15.09
CA ALA A 47 9.26 -8.63 -15.44
C ALA A 47 8.93 -7.26 -14.84
N MET A 48 7.76 -6.77 -15.19
CA MET A 48 7.29 -5.49 -14.68
C MET A 48 5.78 -5.57 -14.52
N VAL A 49 5.29 -5.11 -13.38
CA VAL A 49 3.85 -4.92 -13.20
C VAL A 49 3.51 -3.56 -13.79
N PRO A 50 2.68 -3.48 -14.83
CA PRO A 50 2.40 -2.21 -15.49
C PRO A 50 1.79 -1.18 -14.56
N GLN A 51 0.84 -1.61 -13.73
CA GLN A 51 0.13 -0.71 -12.83
C GLN A 51 -0.39 -1.46 -11.63
N ILE A 52 -0.22 -0.85 -10.45
CA ILE A 52 -0.82 -1.32 -9.20
C ILE A 52 -1.45 -0.12 -8.52
N ALA A 53 -2.67 -0.29 -8.04
CA ALA A 53 -3.28 0.66 -7.11
C ALA A 53 -3.05 0.11 -5.70
N LEU A 54 -2.18 0.77 -4.94
CA LEU A 54 -2.00 0.46 -3.52
C LEU A 54 -2.98 1.32 -2.74
N VAL A 55 -3.93 0.68 -2.10
CA VAL A 55 -5.05 1.35 -1.44
C VAL A 55 -4.89 1.24 0.06
N ILE A 56 -4.93 2.39 0.74
CA ILE A 56 -4.79 2.45 2.19
C ILE A 56 -5.94 3.27 2.74
N SER A 57 -6.67 2.71 3.70
CA SER A 57 -7.62 3.49 4.49
C SER A 57 -7.00 3.79 5.83
N TRP A 58 -6.92 5.06 6.16
CA TRP A 58 -6.33 5.55 7.39
C TRP A 58 -7.45 5.95 8.36
N ASP A 59 -7.23 5.65 9.62
CA ASP A 59 -8.11 6.03 10.71
C ASP A 59 -7.25 6.83 11.69
N ALA A 60 -7.66 8.07 11.95
CA ALA A 60 -6.86 8.98 12.77
C ALA A 60 -7.66 9.51 13.97
N GLU A 61 -6.99 9.55 15.12
CA GLU A 61 -7.56 10.13 16.33
C GLU A 61 -7.64 11.65 16.23
N PRO A 62 -8.52 12.30 17.00
CA PRO A 62 -8.67 13.76 16.93
C PRO A 62 -7.38 14.54 17.15
N VAL A 63 -6.44 14.00 17.90
CA VAL A 63 -5.15 14.66 18.15
C VAL A 63 -4.38 14.89 16.85
N GLU A 64 -4.67 14.12 15.81
CA GLU A 64 -3.98 14.23 14.52
C GLU A 64 -4.69 15.16 13.53
N PHE A 65 -5.86 15.67 13.86
CA PHE A 65 -6.60 16.54 12.94
C PHE A 65 -5.77 17.73 12.51
N GLY A 66 -5.77 18.00 11.20
CA GLY A 66 -5.00 19.09 10.62
C GLY A 66 -3.53 18.78 10.38
N SER A 67 -3.04 17.65 10.84
CA SER A 67 -1.64 17.31 10.65
C SER A 67 -1.38 16.75 9.25
N GLN A 68 -0.12 16.83 8.84
CA GLN A 68 0.37 16.19 7.61
C GLN A 68 1.40 15.16 7.99
N LYS A 69 1.30 13.98 7.40
CA LYS A 69 2.21 12.88 7.65
C LYS A 69 2.89 12.47 6.35
N ASP A 70 4.15 12.11 6.43
CA ASP A 70 4.85 11.52 5.30
C ASP A 70 4.65 10.02 5.35
N VAL A 71 4.09 9.47 4.28
CA VAL A 71 3.89 8.03 4.14
C VAL A 71 5.03 7.50 3.27
N HIS A 72 5.85 6.65 3.85
CA HIS A 72 6.97 6.03 3.16
C HIS A 72 6.59 4.62 2.75
N ILE A 73 6.73 4.33 1.47
CA ILE A 73 6.40 3.03 0.91
C ILE A 73 7.65 2.42 0.32
N SER A 74 7.93 1.19 0.70
CA SER A 74 9.01 0.41 0.10
C SER A 74 8.47 -0.92 -0.38
N PHE A 75 9.11 -1.46 -1.40
CA PHE A 75 8.79 -2.77 -1.95
C PHE A 75 10.02 -3.64 -1.83
N MET A 76 9.87 -4.77 -1.17
CA MET A 76 10.98 -5.69 -0.91
C MET A 76 10.72 -7.03 -1.57
N GLY A 77 11.75 -7.55 -2.21
CA GLY A 77 11.73 -8.88 -2.80
C GLY A 77 12.26 -9.94 -1.84
N PRO A 78 12.45 -11.18 -2.35
CA PRO A 78 13.00 -12.28 -1.55
C PRO A 78 14.40 -12.00 -1.04
N ASP A 79 15.18 -11.21 -1.80
CA ASP A 79 16.52 -10.82 -1.40
C ASP A 79 16.43 -9.47 -0.68
N PRO A 80 16.94 -9.35 0.55
CA PRO A 80 16.90 -8.08 1.27
C PRO A 80 17.60 -6.92 0.54
N ASP A 81 18.55 -7.21 -0.34
CA ASP A 81 19.22 -6.19 -1.13
C ASP A 81 18.32 -5.62 -2.24
N GLU A 82 17.25 -6.29 -2.55
CA GLU A 82 16.29 -5.85 -3.57
C GLU A 82 15.17 -5.02 -2.97
N ARG A 83 15.55 -3.89 -2.40
CA ARG A 83 14.57 -2.98 -1.80
C ARG A 83 14.40 -1.76 -2.70
N LEU A 84 13.17 -1.51 -3.08
CA LEU A 84 12.81 -0.32 -3.84
C LEU A 84 12.05 0.63 -2.93
N SER A 85 12.59 1.84 -2.74
CA SER A 85 11.91 2.88 -1.98
C SER A 85 11.19 3.80 -2.95
N LEU A 86 9.89 3.95 -2.76
CA LEU A 86 9.08 4.87 -3.56
C LEU A 86 9.19 6.28 -2.98
N PRO A 87 8.94 7.31 -3.80
CA PRO A 87 8.89 8.66 -3.27
C PRO A 87 7.85 8.79 -2.17
N PRO A 88 8.13 9.52 -1.08
CA PRO A 88 7.15 9.67 0.00
C PRO A 88 5.91 10.39 -0.49
N VAL A 89 4.77 10.03 0.08
CA VAL A 89 3.47 10.60 -0.25
C VAL A 89 2.91 11.26 1.00
N GLN A 90 2.32 12.43 0.84
CA GLN A 90 1.75 13.15 1.96
C GLN A 90 0.34 12.68 2.27
N LEU A 91 0.07 12.51 3.56
CA LEU A 91 -1.24 12.20 4.09
C LEU A 91 -1.69 13.39 4.93
N THR A 92 -2.76 14.05 4.50
CA THR A 92 -3.35 15.15 5.26
C THR A 92 -4.55 14.62 6.02
N ILE A 93 -4.57 14.83 7.33
CA ILE A 93 -5.63 14.36 8.20
C ILE A 93 -6.68 15.45 8.34
N PRO A 94 -7.88 15.27 7.78
CA PRO A 94 -8.96 16.25 7.94
C PRO A 94 -9.58 16.15 9.33
N GLU A 95 -10.41 17.12 9.66
CA GLU A 95 -11.25 16.99 10.84
C GLU A 95 -12.37 16.01 10.55
N ALA A 96 -12.82 15.30 11.59
CA ALA A 96 -13.97 14.42 11.46
C ALA A 96 -15.24 15.25 11.24
N PRO A 97 -16.25 14.71 10.55
CA PRO A 97 -17.51 15.42 10.32
C PRO A 97 -18.23 15.79 11.62
N ARG A 98 -17.99 15.05 12.68
CA ARG A 98 -18.66 15.25 13.97
C ARG A 98 -17.65 15.26 15.11
N PRO A 99 -17.88 16.08 16.13
CA PRO A 99 -16.98 16.10 17.29
C PRO A 99 -16.84 14.73 17.94
N GLY A 100 -15.62 14.37 18.30
CA GLY A 100 -15.31 13.13 18.98
C GLY A 100 -15.16 11.92 18.09
N GLU A 101 -15.49 12.03 16.81
CA GLU A 101 -15.31 10.93 15.86
C GLU A 101 -13.87 10.92 15.33
N ARG A 102 -13.46 9.75 14.88
CA ARG A 102 -12.15 9.60 14.22
C ARG A 102 -12.28 10.01 12.76
N ALA A 103 -11.19 10.50 12.20
CA ALA A 103 -11.15 10.84 10.78
C ALA A 103 -10.76 9.61 9.97
N ILE A 104 -11.45 9.40 8.85
CA ILE A 104 -11.13 8.32 7.92
C ILE A 104 -10.66 8.94 6.61
N VAL A 105 -9.49 8.52 6.13
CA VAL A 105 -8.93 9.01 4.89
C VAL A 105 -8.61 7.83 3.99
N HIS A 106 -9.09 7.86 2.76
CA HIS A 106 -8.72 6.86 1.75
C HIS A 106 -7.61 7.42 0.89
N GLN A 107 -6.54 6.67 0.78
CA GLN A 107 -5.38 7.06 -0.01
C GLN A 107 -5.12 6.00 -1.06
N ILE A 108 -5.01 6.44 -2.31
CA ILE A 108 -4.77 5.54 -3.44
C ILE A 108 -3.46 5.96 -4.09
N LEU A 109 -2.50 5.04 -4.10
CA LEU A 109 -1.21 5.28 -4.74
C LEU A 109 -1.14 4.45 -6.01
N ASN A 110 -1.05 5.12 -7.14
CA ASN A 110 -0.91 4.44 -8.42
C ASN A 110 0.56 4.27 -8.72
N ILE A 111 1.01 3.02 -8.71
CA ILE A 111 2.40 2.66 -8.95
C ILE A 111 2.49 2.08 -10.36
N GLN A 112 3.32 2.69 -11.19
CA GLN A 112 3.51 2.24 -12.57
C GLN A 112 4.90 1.67 -12.76
N GLY A 113 4.98 0.58 -13.52
CA GLY A 113 6.26 0.03 -13.89
C GLY A 113 7.03 -0.59 -12.74
N LEU A 114 6.36 -1.33 -11.86
CA LEU A 114 7.03 -1.98 -10.74
C LEU A 114 7.91 -3.13 -11.24
N PRO A 115 9.24 -3.06 -11.03
CA PRO A 115 10.12 -4.12 -11.53
C PRO A 115 10.08 -5.36 -10.64
N LEU A 116 10.14 -6.51 -11.28
CA LEU A 116 10.21 -7.81 -10.61
C LEU A 116 11.40 -8.57 -11.19
N LEU A 117 12.39 -8.84 -10.35
CA LEU A 117 13.63 -9.47 -10.80
C LEU A 117 13.60 -10.99 -10.72
N ARG A 118 12.79 -11.53 -9.83
CA ARG A 118 12.71 -12.98 -9.59
C ARG A 118 11.40 -13.37 -8.98
N SER A 119 11.10 -14.66 -9.00
CA SER A 119 9.96 -15.20 -8.29
C SER A 119 10.20 -15.23 -6.78
N GLY A 120 9.13 -15.35 -6.02
CA GLY A 120 9.19 -15.47 -4.58
C GLY A 120 8.29 -14.48 -3.86
N PRO A 121 8.38 -14.46 -2.53
CA PRO A 121 7.56 -13.54 -1.74
C PRO A 121 8.11 -12.12 -1.82
N HIS A 122 7.22 -11.21 -2.14
CA HIS A 122 7.48 -9.76 -2.12
C HIS A 122 6.47 -9.12 -1.20
N ALA A 123 6.75 -7.91 -0.76
CA ALA A 123 5.79 -7.16 0.05
C ALA A 123 6.02 -5.66 -0.06
N PHE A 124 4.93 -4.92 -0.01
CA PHE A 124 4.98 -3.48 0.25
C PHE A 124 4.98 -3.26 1.76
N PHE A 125 5.77 -2.30 2.19
CA PHE A 125 5.78 -1.85 3.59
C PHE A 125 5.37 -0.39 3.61
N VAL A 126 4.42 -0.08 4.48
CA VAL A 126 3.89 1.27 4.65
C VAL A 126 4.32 1.76 6.02
N VAL A 127 5.09 2.85 6.03
CA VAL A 127 5.72 3.37 7.25
C VAL A 127 5.32 4.83 7.43
N VAL A 128 4.86 5.16 8.63
CA VAL A 128 4.54 6.53 9.02
C VAL A 128 5.16 6.78 10.39
N GLY A 129 5.90 7.89 10.52
CA GLY A 129 6.53 8.23 11.80
C GLY A 129 7.55 7.19 12.27
N GLY A 130 8.22 6.52 11.35
CA GLY A 130 9.18 5.48 11.68
C GLY A 130 8.56 4.14 12.10
N GLU A 131 7.23 4.04 12.08
CA GLU A 131 6.51 2.85 12.48
C GLU A 131 5.87 2.19 11.27
N THR A 132 6.02 0.88 11.14
CA THR A 132 5.38 0.11 10.06
C THR A 132 3.89 -0.01 10.36
N LYS A 133 3.07 0.58 9.51
CA LYS A 133 1.62 0.58 9.67
C LYS A 133 0.95 -0.58 8.94
N ALA A 134 1.56 -1.05 7.86
CA ALA A 134 0.98 -2.15 7.09
C ALA A 134 2.04 -2.87 6.27
N ARG A 135 1.75 -4.12 5.99
CA ARG A 135 2.53 -4.96 5.09
C ARG A 135 1.57 -5.59 4.09
N VAL A 136 1.83 -5.39 2.81
CA VAL A 136 0.97 -5.92 1.75
C VAL A 136 1.77 -6.95 0.96
N PRO A 137 1.50 -8.23 1.12
CA PRO A 137 2.24 -9.26 0.40
C PRO A 137 1.86 -9.29 -1.07
N LEU A 138 2.86 -9.59 -1.90
CA LEU A 138 2.69 -9.86 -3.33
C LEU A 138 3.55 -11.06 -3.67
N TYR A 139 2.92 -12.18 -3.94
CA TYR A 139 3.63 -13.40 -4.32
C TYR A 139 3.83 -13.42 -5.81
N VAL A 140 5.09 -13.56 -6.23
CA VAL A 140 5.45 -13.54 -7.64
C VAL A 140 5.86 -14.95 -8.06
N ARG A 141 5.18 -15.49 -9.06
CA ARG A 141 5.44 -16.82 -9.58
C ARG A 141 5.60 -16.77 -11.09
N GLU A 142 6.63 -17.43 -11.60
CA GLU A 142 6.76 -17.54 -13.04
C GLU A 142 5.63 -18.39 -13.60
N ALA A 143 5.08 -17.99 -14.73
CA ALA A 143 4.00 -18.73 -15.38
C ALA A 143 4.47 -20.15 -15.75
N THR A 144 3.59 -21.14 -15.59
CA THR A 144 3.86 -22.49 -16.06
C THR A 144 3.84 -22.53 -17.58
N GLU A 145 4.39 -23.59 -18.16
CA GLU A 145 4.36 -23.76 -19.61
C GLU A 145 2.94 -23.77 -20.16
N GLU A 146 2.00 -24.35 -19.41
CA GLU A 146 0.60 -24.34 -19.77
C GLU A 146 0.02 -22.92 -19.79
N GLN A 147 0.33 -22.12 -18.76
CA GLN A 147 -0.12 -20.73 -18.69
C GLN A 147 0.47 -19.89 -19.81
N LYS A 148 1.74 -20.10 -20.14
CA LYS A 148 2.37 -19.41 -21.28
C LYS A 148 1.70 -19.77 -22.60
N LYS A 149 1.31 -21.01 -22.74
CA LYS A 149 0.62 -21.49 -23.93
C LYS A 149 -0.76 -20.83 -24.09
N GLU A 150 -1.51 -20.73 -23.00
CA GLU A 150 -2.82 -20.08 -23.01
C GLU A 150 -2.70 -18.60 -23.37
N ALA A 151 -1.69 -17.91 -22.83
CA ALA A 151 -1.50 -16.50 -23.10
C ALA A 151 -1.13 -16.21 -24.55
N SER A 152 -0.51 -17.16 -25.26
CA SER A 152 -0.08 -16.97 -26.64
C SER A 152 -1.10 -17.42 -27.68
N SER A 153 -2.23 -17.98 -27.26
CA SER A 153 -3.27 -18.45 -28.19
C SER A 153 -4.45 -17.47 -28.42
#